data_207459d9211cade2e2329559b8d2bb9e
#
_entry.id   207459d9211cade2e2329559b8d2bb9e
#
_cell.length_a   1.000
_cell.length_b   1.000
_cell.length_c   1.000
_cell.angle_alpha   90.00
_cell.angle_beta   90.00
_cell.angle_gamma   90.00
#
_symmetry.space_group_name_H-M   'P 1'
#
loop_
_entity.id
_entity.type
_entity.pdbx_description
1 polymer ?
#
loop_
_entity_poly.entity_id
_entity_poly.type
_entity_poly.pdbx_seq_one_letter_code
_entity_poly.pdbx_strand_id
1 'polypeptide(L)'
;MADSFKNGSAIALYGRCMSRFTPDRVARAEELVWRTARVLEQRRFEFLFAEGGAAAVLAALEPYRCADGGYGYGLEPDSRGPVSQPLHTWTALSILTEVGEAVPSEVLDYLTSITRPDGGVPGILPSLAPYPHAPWMPVEDDPPGALLTTALLAGVLHENKIDHPWLTEASRFCWDRIDALDQTHPYEVQAALAFLDHVPDRRRAEAAADRLGGLVREQRLVVLDPARPEDARLAPGYAPGELHHVHDYAKRPTSLGCSWFSGTELARGLDHLAELQEEDGGWPVRWRQWAPGTHLEARPVVTLEALLILRAHG
;
A
#
# COMPACT_ATOMS: atom_id res chain seq x y z
N MET A 1 -26.76 -56.84 -19.52
CA MET A 1 -27.74 -55.75 -19.26
C MET A 1 -27.13 -54.89 -18.22
N ALA A 2 -26.47 -53.94 -18.63
CA ALA A 2 -26.71 -52.53 -18.52
C ALA A 2 -26.85 -52.04 -17.08
N ASP A 3 -25.79 -51.49 -16.54
CA ASP A 3 -25.92 -50.31 -15.72
C ASP A 3 -24.85 -49.31 -16.13
N SER A 4 -25.38 -48.26 -16.73
CA SER A 4 -24.65 -47.23 -17.39
C SER A 4 -24.75 -45.94 -16.53
N PHE A 5 -23.58 -45.40 -16.17
CA PHE A 5 -23.28 -43.96 -16.05
C PHE A 5 -24.16 -43.01 -15.25
N LYS A 6 -23.65 -42.60 -14.14
CA LYS A 6 -23.80 -41.22 -13.65
C LYS A 6 -22.45 -40.72 -13.14
N ASN A 7 -21.54 -40.36 -14.02
CA ASN A 7 -20.35 -39.60 -13.75
C ASN A 7 -20.30 -38.42 -14.75
N GLY A 8 -21.15 -37.44 -14.57
CA GLY A 8 -21.28 -36.31 -15.46
C GLY A 8 -21.54 -34.94 -14.83
N SER A 9 -21.22 -34.76 -13.55
CA SER A 9 -21.51 -33.48 -12.88
C SER A 9 -20.37 -32.86 -12.05
N ALA A 10 -19.21 -33.52 -11.99
CA ALA A 10 -18.07 -33.00 -11.19
C ALA A 10 -17.03 -32.23 -12.03
N ILE A 11 -17.14 -32.24 -13.37
CA ILE A 11 -16.14 -31.63 -14.27
C ILE A 11 -16.55 -30.22 -14.73
N ALA A 12 -17.76 -29.75 -14.43
CA ALA A 12 -18.27 -28.46 -14.88
C ALA A 12 -18.00 -27.29 -13.92
N LEU A 13 -17.40 -27.52 -12.76
CA LEU A 13 -17.08 -26.48 -11.75
C LEU A 13 -15.60 -26.07 -11.74
N TYR A 14 -14.73 -26.68 -12.53
CA TYR A 14 -13.31 -26.31 -12.70
C TYR A 14 -13.03 -25.49 -13.96
N GLY A 15 -14.04 -25.00 -14.63
CA GLY A 15 -13.91 -24.29 -15.89
C GLY A 15 -14.17 -22.79 -15.76
N ARG A 16 -13.20 -22.04 -15.34
CA ARG A 16 -12.83 -20.64 -15.64
C ARG A 16 -12.08 -20.00 -14.48
N CYS A 17 -10.92 -20.52 -14.16
CA CYS A 17 -9.89 -19.61 -13.62
C CYS A 17 -9.36 -18.81 -14.83
N MET A 18 -10.14 -17.82 -15.28
CA MET A 18 -9.62 -16.82 -16.21
C MET A 18 -8.56 -16.07 -15.43
N SER A 19 -7.32 -16.10 -15.90
CA SER A 19 -6.24 -15.32 -15.27
C SER A 19 -6.72 -13.89 -15.08
N ARG A 20 -6.65 -13.39 -13.85
CA ARG A 20 -7.03 -12.01 -13.51
C ARG A 20 -5.99 -11.02 -14.03
N PHE A 21 -4.77 -11.48 -14.19
CA PHE A 21 -3.66 -10.75 -14.79
C PHE A 21 -3.50 -11.21 -16.26
N THR A 22 -3.91 -10.37 -17.22
CA THR A 22 -3.90 -10.69 -18.66
C THR A 22 -3.08 -9.66 -19.44
N PRO A 23 -2.46 -10.07 -20.57
CA PRO A 23 -1.77 -9.13 -21.47
C PRO A 23 -2.65 -7.96 -21.94
N ASP A 24 -3.92 -8.19 -22.23
CA ASP A 24 -4.87 -7.16 -22.64
C ASP A 24 -5.09 -6.12 -21.54
N ARG A 25 -5.22 -6.56 -20.28
CA ARG A 25 -5.37 -5.68 -19.12
C ARG A 25 -4.13 -4.81 -18.91
N VAL A 26 -2.95 -5.39 -19.07
CA VAL A 26 -1.68 -4.68 -18.97
C VAL A 26 -1.55 -3.65 -20.09
N ALA A 27 -1.88 -4.02 -21.33
CA ALA A 27 -1.80 -3.11 -22.49
C ALA A 27 -2.74 -1.89 -22.34
N ARG A 28 -3.97 -2.09 -21.84
CA ARG A 28 -4.88 -0.98 -21.56
C ARG A 28 -4.37 -0.06 -20.46
N ALA A 29 -3.78 -0.63 -19.40
CA ALA A 29 -3.17 0.16 -18.32
C ALA A 29 -1.94 0.95 -18.83
N GLU A 30 -1.15 0.37 -19.72
CA GLU A 30 -0.02 1.03 -20.39
C GLU A 30 -0.47 2.30 -21.11
N GLU A 31 -1.56 2.24 -21.87
CA GLU A 31 -2.09 3.40 -22.57
C GLU A 31 -2.49 4.54 -21.61
N LEU A 32 -3.11 4.22 -20.46
CA LEU A 32 -3.41 5.22 -19.44
C LEU A 32 -2.14 5.84 -18.89
N VAL A 33 -1.17 5.00 -18.50
CA VAL A 33 0.09 5.44 -17.91
C VAL A 33 0.83 6.39 -18.87
N TRP A 34 0.94 6.05 -20.15
CA TRP A 34 1.57 6.92 -21.14
C TRP A 34 0.84 8.24 -21.35
N ARG A 35 -0.47 8.28 -21.23
CA ARG A 35 -1.28 9.49 -21.43
C ARG A 35 -1.29 10.43 -20.23
N THR A 36 -1.18 9.92 -19.01
CA THR A 36 -1.53 10.70 -17.81
C THR A 36 -0.48 10.71 -16.71
N ALA A 37 0.42 9.72 -16.68
CA ALA A 37 1.33 9.53 -15.55
C ALA A 37 2.53 10.50 -15.59
N ARG A 38 3.05 10.79 -14.39
CA ARG A 38 4.38 11.41 -14.26
C ARG A 38 5.45 10.48 -14.84
N VAL A 39 6.59 11.01 -15.18
CA VAL A 39 7.72 10.23 -15.73
C VAL A 39 8.09 9.08 -14.80
N LEU A 40 8.00 9.27 -13.48
CA LEU A 40 8.31 8.23 -12.49
C LEU A 40 7.43 7.00 -12.67
N GLU A 41 6.11 7.15 -12.73
CA GLU A 41 5.19 6.03 -12.91
C GLU A 41 5.31 5.39 -14.30
N GLN A 42 5.64 6.17 -15.34
CA GLN A 42 5.94 5.61 -16.67
C GLN A 42 7.18 4.70 -16.62
N ARG A 43 8.27 5.12 -15.96
CA ARG A 43 9.48 4.31 -15.81
C ARG A 43 9.28 3.10 -14.91
N ARG A 44 8.46 3.24 -13.85
CA ARG A 44 8.05 2.11 -13.01
C ARG A 44 7.24 1.09 -13.81
N PHE A 45 6.30 1.55 -14.63
CA PHE A 45 5.52 0.64 -15.50
C PHE A 45 6.41 -0.14 -16.45
N GLU A 46 7.34 0.55 -17.15
CA GLU A 46 8.30 -0.12 -18.04
C GLU A 46 9.13 -1.17 -17.30
N PHE A 47 9.63 -0.83 -16.10
CA PHE A 47 10.41 -1.77 -15.27
C PHE A 47 9.59 -2.98 -14.84
N LEU A 48 8.36 -2.77 -14.41
CA LEU A 48 7.51 -3.81 -13.82
C LEU A 48 6.86 -4.72 -14.87
N PHE A 49 6.47 -4.20 -16.04
CA PHE A 49 5.59 -4.89 -16.97
C PHE A 49 6.11 -4.92 -18.41
N ALA A 50 7.24 -4.27 -18.70
CA ALA A 50 7.90 -4.27 -20.00
C ALA A 50 9.41 -4.55 -19.82
N GLU A 51 10.25 -4.10 -20.75
CA GLU A 51 11.71 -4.33 -20.69
C GLU A 51 12.50 -3.12 -20.18
N GLY A 52 11.92 -2.32 -19.27
CA GLY A 52 12.57 -1.15 -18.67
C GLY A 52 13.62 -1.52 -17.65
N GLY A 53 14.65 -0.68 -17.50
CA GLY A 53 15.71 -0.87 -16.52
C GLY A 53 15.55 -0.02 -15.26
N ALA A 54 16.07 -0.51 -14.12
CA ALA A 54 16.06 0.18 -12.82
C ALA A 54 16.65 1.59 -12.90
N ALA A 55 17.71 1.81 -13.70
CA ALA A 55 18.36 3.11 -13.83
C ALA A 55 17.42 4.24 -14.31
N ALA A 56 16.43 3.92 -15.16
CA ALA A 56 15.45 4.89 -15.60
C ALA A 56 14.47 5.29 -14.48
N VAL A 57 14.09 4.34 -13.63
CA VAL A 57 13.27 4.58 -12.44
C VAL A 57 14.03 5.47 -11.45
N LEU A 58 15.28 5.12 -11.15
CA LEU A 58 16.13 5.87 -10.22
C LEU A 58 16.36 7.31 -10.70
N ALA A 59 16.64 7.52 -11.99
CA ALA A 59 16.78 8.85 -12.58
C ALA A 59 15.49 9.69 -12.49
N ALA A 60 14.30 9.04 -12.55
CA ALA A 60 13.02 9.72 -12.40
C ALA A 60 12.64 9.96 -10.93
N LEU A 61 13.18 9.19 -9.99
CA LEU A 61 12.99 9.35 -8.54
C LEU A 61 13.89 10.44 -7.95
N GLU A 62 15.11 10.61 -8.47
CA GLU A 62 16.12 11.53 -7.92
C GLU A 62 15.61 12.98 -7.72
N PRO A 63 14.81 13.59 -8.61
CA PRO A 63 14.27 14.93 -8.39
C PRO A 63 13.39 15.12 -7.16
N TYR A 64 12.92 14.05 -6.56
CA TYR A 64 12.11 14.09 -5.32
C TYR A 64 12.97 14.03 -4.06
N ARG A 65 14.27 13.81 -4.17
CA ARG A 65 15.19 13.76 -3.04
C ARG A 65 15.46 15.17 -2.51
N CYS A 66 15.42 15.31 -1.20
CA CYS A 66 15.76 16.55 -0.51
C CYS A 66 17.19 16.52 0.05
N ALA A 67 17.74 17.68 0.36
CA ALA A 67 19.13 17.82 0.82
C ALA A 67 19.38 17.20 2.21
N ASP A 68 18.34 16.97 2.99
CA ASP A 68 18.39 16.34 4.33
C ASP A 68 18.37 14.80 4.28
N GLY A 69 18.34 14.20 3.10
CA GLY A 69 18.30 12.76 2.89
C GLY A 69 16.90 12.16 2.79
N GLY A 70 15.84 12.91 3.14
CA GLY A 70 14.45 12.50 2.93
C GLY A 70 13.94 12.82 1.53
N TYR A 71 12.63 12.66 1.31
CA TYR A 71 11.97 12.90 0.03
C TYR A 71 10.75 13.82 0.19
N GLY A 72 10.48 14.60 -0.87
CA GLY A 72 9.44 15.62 -0.89
C GLY A 72 8.89 15.87 -2.30
N TYR A 73 8.67 17.15 -2.64
CA TYR A 73 8.28 17.64 -3.97
C TYR A 73 6.99 17.03 -4.56
N GLY A 74 6.08 16.56 -3.72
CA GLY A 74 4.83 15.94 -4.17
C GLY A 74 5.01 14.52 -4.70
N LEU A 75 6.00 13.77 -4.21
CA LEU A 75 6.14 12.34 -4.50
C LEU A 75 4.88 11.60 -4.04
N GLU A 76 4.36 11.94 -2.87
CA GLU A 76 3.02 11.58 -2.40
C GLU A 76 2.02 12.69 -2.81
N PRO A 77 0.92 12.37 -3.54
CA PRO A 77 0.02 13.38 -4.11
C PRO A 77 -0.68 14.30 -3.10
N ASP A 78 -0.81 13.90 -1.83
CA ASP A 78 -1.57 14.65 -0.82
C ASP A 78 -0.83 15.84 -0.23
N SER A 79 0.44 16.05 -0.56
CA SER A 79 1.18 17.24 -0.13
C SER A 79 2.20 17.72 -1.17
N ARG A 80 2.53 19.01 -1.08
CA ARG A 80 3.45 19.69 -2.00
C ARG A 80 4.58 20.34 -1.19
N GLY A 81 5.58 20.81 -1.89
CA GLY A 81 6.67 21.58 -1.31
C GLY A 81 8.00 20.86 -1.33
N PRO A 82 9.10 21.65 -1.31
CA PRO A 82 10.48 21.17 -1.38
C PRO A 82 10.98 20.75 0.03
N VAL A 83 10.17 20.03 0.77
CA VAL A 83 10.45 19.62 2.15
C VAL A 83 10.19 18.13 2.31
N SER A 84 11.10 17.46 3.00
CA SER A 84 10.96 16.04 3.30
C SER A 84 9.76 15.77 4.20
N GLN A 85 9.03 14.70 3.87
CA GLN A 85 7.93 14.19 4.67
C GLN A 85 8.05 12.68 4.84
N PRO A 86 7.58 12.10 5.97
CA PRO A 86 7.71 10.68 6.22
C PRO A 86 7.06 9.78 5.16
N LEU A 87 5.86 10.12 4.69
CA LEU A 87 5.17 9.34 3.65
C LEU A 87 5.87 9.41 2.30
N HIS A 88 6.39 10.60 1.91
CA HIS A 88 7.20 10.72 0.68
C HIS A 88 8.46 9.85 0.76
N THR A 89 9.10 9.83 1.93
CA THR A 89 10.30 9.01 2.16
C THR A 89 9.96 7.52 2.11
N TRP A 90 8.85 7.10 2.70
CA TRP A 90 8.37 5.72 2.58
C TRP A 90 8.06 5.35 1.12
N THR A 91 7.39 6.22 0.35
CA THR A 91 7.12 5.99 -1.08
C THR A 91 8.41 5.79 -1.86
N ALA A 92 9.44 6.64 -1.61
CA ALA A 92 10.74 6.49 -2.23
C ALA A 92 11.42 5.17 -1.87
N LEU A 93 11.43 4.79 -0.59
CA LEU A 93 12.00 3.53 -0.12
C LEU A 93 11.29 2.31 -0.74
N SER A 94 9.97 2.37 -0.88
CA SER A 94 9.19 1.33 -1.54
C SER A 94 9.56 1.18 -3.02
N ILE A 95 9.82 2.29 -3.72
CA ILE A 95 10.28 2.29 -5.11
C ILE A 95 11.72 1.76 -5.23
N LEU A 96 12.63 2.16 -4.32
CA LEU A 96 13.98 1.61 -4.27
C LEU A 96 13.97 0.09 -4.06
N THR A 97 13.13 -0.39 -3.13
CA THR A 97 12.91 -1.82 -2.89
C THR A 97 12.36 -2.53 -4.14
N GLU A 98 11.39 -1.92 -4.82
CA GLU A 98 10.77 -2.45 -6.05
C GLU A 98 11.80 -2.70 -7.15
N VAL A 99 12.81 -1.81 -7.28
CA VAL A 99 13.86 -1.93 -8.30
C VAL A 99 15.12 -2.66 -7.81
N GLY A 100 15.13 -3.12 -6.56
CA GLY A 100 16.27 -3.84 -5.96
C GLY A 100 17.47 -2.95 -5.62
N GLU A 101 17.25 -1.65 -5.42
CA GLU A 101 18.29 -0.69 -5.07
C GLU A 101 18.47 -0.61 -3.55
N ALA A 102 19.69 -0.34 -3.12
CA ALA A 102 20.03 -0.23 -1.71
C ALA A 102 19.41 1.04 -1.08
N VAL A 103 19.04 0.95 0.20
CA VAL A 103 18.60 2.10 0.99
C VAL A 103 19.78 3.04 1.23
N PRO A 104 19.70 4.33 0.82
CA PRO A 104 20.77 5.28 1.09
C PRO A 104 20.95 5.54 2.59
N SER A 105 22.20 5.62 3.06
CA SER A 105 22.50 5.90 4.49
C SER A 105 21.91 7.21 4.99
N GLU A 106 21.88 8.23 4.13
CA GLU A 106 21.33 9.57 4.44
C GLU A 106 19.84 9.54 4.81
N VAL A 107 19.10 8.55 4.28
CA VAL A 107 17.69 8.33 4.69
C VAL A 107 17.62 7.91 6.16
N LEU A 108 18.55 7.08 6.64
CA LEU A 108 18.59 6.64 8.03
C LEU A 108 18.95 7.80 8.98
N ASP A 109 19.85 8.68 8.55
CA ASP A 109 20.18 9.92 9.26
C ASP A 109 18.96 10.85 9.33
N TYR A 110 18.25 11.02 8.21
CA TYR A 110 17.00 11.78 8.16
C TYR A 110 15.96 11.20 9.11
N LEU A 111 15.67 9.89 9.06
CA LEU A 111 14.69 9.24 9.94
C LEU A 111 15.07 9.42 11.43
N THR A 112 16.35 9.33 11.76
CA THR A 112 16.85 9.56 13.12
C THR A 112 16.55 11.00 13.56
N SER A 113 16.75 11.98 12.68
CA SER A 113 16.57 13.40 12.98
C SER A 113 15.12 13.82 13.24
N ILE A 114 14.16 13.12 12.65
CA ILE A 114 12.71 13.42 12.77
C ILE A 114 11.98 12.54 13.80
N THR A 115 12.70 11.58 14.41
CA THR A 115 12.11 10.67 15.40
C THR A 115 11.82 11.38 16.72
N ARG A 116 10.64 11.09 17.27
CA ARG A 116 10.19 11.66 18.55
C ARG A 116 10.78 10.90 19.73
N PRO A 117 10.75 11.47 20.95
CA PRO A 117 11.27 10.81 22.15
C PRO A 117 10.60 9.47 22.46
N ASP A 118 9.38 9.22 21.97
CA ASP A 118 8.68 7.93 22.12
C ASP A 118 9.19 6.84 21.14
N GLY A 119 10.09 7.20 20.22
CA GLY A 119 10.66 6.31 19.20
C GLY A 119 9.86 6.27 17.88
N GLY A 120 8.75 7.00 17.80
CA GLY A 120 7.93 7.07 16.59
C GLY A 120 8.29 8.23 15.67
N VAL A 121 7.95 8.09 14.40
CA VAL A 121 8.02 9.15 13.40
C VAL A 121 6.65 9.82 13.27
N PRO A 122 6.57 11.16 13.25
CA PRO A 122 5.31 11.87 13.06
C PRO A 122 4.62 11.50 11.74
N GLY A 123 3.29 11.62 11.71
CA GLY A 123 2.53 11.46 10.46
C GLY A 123 2.87 12.54 9.45
N ILE A 124 2.99 13.79 9.94
CA ILE A 124 3.26 14.97 9.14
C ILE A 124 4.25 15.84 9.93
N LEU A 125 5.26 16.38 9.24
CA LEU A 125 6.24 17.29 9.86
C LEU A 125 5.79 18.74 9.78
N PRO A 126 6.10 19.57 10.77
CA PRO A 126 5.80 21.01 10.81
C PRO A 126 6.33 21.77 9.59
N SER A 127 7.40 21.29 8.95
CA SER A 127 7.97 21.88 7.74
C SER A 127 6.99 21.96 6.57
N LEU A 128 5.88 21.22 6.60
CA LEU A 128 4.85 21.26 5.58
C LEU A 128 3.93 22.48 5.68
N ALA A 129 3.83 23.15 6.83
CA ALA A 129 2.89 24.24 7.11
C ALA A 129 2.81 25.35 6.02
N PRO A 130 3.95 25.81 5.43
CA PRO A 130 3.90 26.87 4.38
C PRO A 130 3.43 26.36 3.01
N TYR A 131 3.25 25.06 2.82
CA TYR A 131 3.01 24.48 1.50
C TYR A 131 1.60 23.88 1.36
N PRO A 132 1.05 23.80 0.14
CA PRO A 132 -0.24 23.20 -0.11
C PRO A 132 -0.26 21.70 0.28
N HIS A 133 -1.29 21.30 1.02
CA HIS A 133 -1.52 19.92 1.45
C HIS A 133 -3.00 19.62 1.62
N ALA A 134 -3.34 18.34 1.64
CA ALA A 134 -4.71 17.90 1.78
C ALA A 134 -5.31 18.32 3.13
N PRO A 135 -6.60 18.66 3.20
CA PRO A 135 -7.25 19.10 4.45
C PRO A 135 -7.28 18.05 5.57
N TRP A 136 -7.07 16.78 5.25
CA TRP A 136 -6.94 15.68 6.22
C TRP A 136 -5.51 15.45 6.72
N MET A 137 -4.58 16.33 6.35
CA MET A 137 -3.20 16.34 6.81
C MET A 137 -2.98 17.55 7.74
N PRO A 138 -3.51 17.54 8.98
CA PRO A 138 -3.33 18.65 9.91
C PRO A 138 -1.85 18.76 10.28
N VAL A 139 -1.29 19.97 10.17
CA VAL A 139 0.09 20.25 10.55
C VAL A 139 0.09 20.80 11.95
N GLU A 140 0.74 20.10 12.87
CA GLU A 140 0.93 20.48 14.26
C GLU A 140 2.37 20.95 14.50
N ASP A 141 2.60 21.85 15.47
CA ASP A 141 3.94 22.34 15.79
C ASP A 141 4.82 21.26 16.44
N ASP A 142 4.25 20.39 17.25
CA ASP A 142 4.94 19.32 17.98
C ASP A 142 4.17 17.99 17.88
N PRO A 143 4.07 17.39 16.67
CA PRO A 143 3.29 16.17 16.47
C PRO A 143 3.93 14.96 17.15
N PRO A 144 3.14 14.06 17.75
CA PRO A 144 3.63 12.81 18.33
C PRO A 144 4.06 11.82 17.23
N GLY A 145 4.76 10.75 17.64
CA GLY A 145 4.98 9.59 16.79
C GLY A 145 3.66 8.93 16.38
N ALA A 146 3.53 8.56 15.10
CA ALA A 146 2.36 7.93 14.51
C ALA A 146 2.64 6.48 14.09
N LEU A 147 1.73 5.56 14.42
CA LEU A 147 1.87 4.16 14.03
C LEU A 147 1.93 4.01 12.50
N LEU A 148 1.07 4.72 11.77
CA LEU A 148 1.01 4.62 10.31
C LEU A 148 2.37 4.84 9.66
N THR A 149 2.99 5.98 9.87
CA THR A 149 4.27 6.34 9.24
C THR A 149 5.42 5.50 9.76
N THR A 150 5.49 5.27 11.09
CA THR A 150 6.58 4.51 11.70
C THR A 150 6.55 3.05 11.23
N ALA A 151 5.38 2.42 11.19
CA ALA A 151 5.24 1.02 10.77
C ALA A 151 5.53 0.81 9.27
N LEU A 152 5.10 1.74 8.41
CA LEU A 152 5.44 1.71 6.98
C LEU A 152 6.95 1.80 6.75
N LEU A 153 7.62 2.75 7.41
CA LEU A 153 9.06 2.94 7.30
C LEU A 153 9.85 1.75 7.90
N ALA A 154 9.47 1.30 9.10
CA ALA A 154 10.11 0.14 9.71
C ALA A 154 9.90 -1.14 8.89
N GLY A 155 8.71 -1.32 8.31
CA GLY A 155 8.39 -2.46 7.47
C GLY A 155 9.29 -2.55 6.24
N VAL A 156 9.42 -1.48 5.48
CA VAL A 156 10.27 -1.46 4.28
C VAL A 156 11.77 -1.63 4.62
N LEU A 157 12.22 -1.12 5.77
CA LEU A 157 13.61 -1.31 6.21
C LEU A 157 13.88 -2.75 6.69
N HIS A 158 12.91 -3.41 7.32
CA HIS A 158 12.99 -4.84 7.63
C HIS A 158 12.97 -5.70 6.36
N GLU A 159 12.15 -5.37 5.36
CA GLU A 159 12.15 -6.04 4.05
C GLU A 159 13.54 -6.00 3.41
N ASN A 160 14.23 -4.85 3.52
CA ASN A 160 15.59 -4.65 3.02
C ASN A 160 16.69 -5.17 3.99
N LYS A 161 16.33 -5.78 5.11
CA LYS A 161 17.27 -6.35 6.10
C LYS A 161 18.29 -5.32 6.62
N ILE A 162 17.84 -4.08 6.79
CA ILE A 162 18.69 -3.01 7.31
C ILE A 162 19.01 -3.28 8.79
N ASP A 163 20.29 -3.18 9.15
CA ASP A 163 20.76 -3.21 10.53
C ASP A 163 21.16 -1.80 10.95
N HIS A 164 20.27 -1.14 11.70
CA HIS A 164 20.48 0.24 12.17
C HIS A 164 19.78 0.48 13.52
N PRO A 165 20.40 1.22 14.48
CA PRO A 165 19.81 1.49 15.79
C PRO A 165 18.40 2.10 15.73
N TRP A 166 18.16 2.99 14.76
CA TRP A 166 16.84 3.56 14.51
C TRP A 166 15.75 2.49 14.37
N LEU A 167 16.04 1.43 13.58
CA LEU A 167 15.06 0.38 13.30
C LEU A 167 14.67 -0.41 14.56
N THR A 168 15.61 -0.56 15.51
CA THR A 168 15.35 -1.19 16.81
C THR A 168 14.33 -0.38 17.62
N GLU A 169 14.54 0.94 17.74
CA GLU A 169 13.64 1.83 18.47
C GLU A 169 12.28 2.00 17.80
N ALA A 170 12.26 2.18 16.48
CA ALA A 170 11.04 2.22 15.70
C ALA A 170 10.23 0.93 15.79
N SER A 171 10.90 -0.24 15.79
CA SER A 171 10.24 -1.54 15.98
C SER A 171 9.61 -1.66 17.37
N ARG A 172 10.29 -1.19 18.42
CA ARG A 172 9.73 -1.14 19.78
C ARG A 172 8.47 -0.30 19.81
N PHE A 173 8.53 0.92 19.24
CA PHE A 173 7.36 1.80 19.14
C PHE A 173 6.20 1.11 18.40
N CYS A 174 6.47 0.48 17.24
CA CYS A 174 5.44 -0.24 16.48
C CYS A 174 4.79 -1.36 17.31
N TRP A 175 5.58 -2.16 18.02
CA TRP A 175 5.07 -3.21 18.88
C TRP A 175 4.17 -2.67 19.99
N ASP A 176 4.61 -1.63 20.70
CA ASP A 176 3.87 -1.01 21.80
C ASP A 176 2.50 -0.48 21.28
N ARG A 177 2.49 0.17 20.12
CA ARG A 177 1.27 0.69 19.51
C ARG A 177 0.36 -0.41 18.98
N ILE A 178 0.89 -1.40 18.28
CA ILE A 178 0.11 -2.53 17.75
C ILE A 178 -0.53 -3.31 18.90
N ASP A 179 0.21 -3.62 19.97
CA ASP A 179 -0.30 -4.37 21.11
C ASP A 179 -1.41 -3.62 21.86
N ALA A 180 -1.40 -2.28 21.84
CA ALA A 180 -2.40 -1.43 22.49
C ALA A 180 -3.65 -1.17 21.63
N LEU A 181 -3.69 -1.59 20.34
CA LEU A 181 -4.85 -1.35 19.49
C LEU A 181 -6.08 -2.13 19.95
N ASP A 182 -7.15 -1.41 20.25
CA ASP A 182 -8.51 -1.93 20.49
C ASP A 182 -9.52 -1.34 19.49
N GLN A 183 -9.29 -0.11 19.04
CA GLN A 183 -9.94 0.54 17.92
C GLN A 183 -8.88 0.83 16.88
N THR A 184 -9.21 0.70 15.60
CA THR A 184 -8.25 0.91 14.53
C THR A 184 -8.88 1.55 13.30
N HIS A 185 -8.01 1.94 12.37
CA HIS A 185 -8.35 2.56 11.09
C HIS A 185 -7.72 1.73 9.95
N PRO A 186 -8.37 1.58 8.80
CA PRO A 186 -7.84 0.74 7.71
C PRO A 186 -6.40 1.06 7.32
N TYR A 187 -6.01 2.33 7.24
CA TYR A 187 -4.62 2.71 6.92
C TYR A 187 -3.63 2.32 8.02
N GLU A 188 -4.02 2.39 9.29
CA GLU A 188 -3.16 1.90 10.39
C GLU A 188 -2.97 0.39 10.32
N VAL A 189 -4.03 -0.35 9.97
CA VAL A 189 -3.95 -1.81 9.79
C VAL A 189 -3.02 -2.16 8.65
N GLN A 190 -3.11 -1.47 7.51
CA GLN A 190 -2.21 -1.70 6.37
C GLN A 190 -0.75 -1.41 6.75
N ALA A 191 -0.51 -0.31 7.48
CA ALA A 191 0.82 0.02 7.96
C ALA A 191 1.36 -1.01 8.97
N ALA A 192 0.53 -1.44 9.91
CA ALA A 192 0.88 -2.50 10.85
C ALA A 192 1.20 -3.81 10.11
N LEU A 193 0.42 -4.19 9.08
CA LEU A 193 0.72 -5.36 8.24
C LEU A 193 2.06 -5.22 7.51
N ALA A 194 2.36 -4.06 6.94
CA ALA A 194 3.64 -3.83 6.28
C ALA A 194 4.83 -4.05 7.23
N PHE A 195 4.71 -3.67 8.49
CA PHE A 195 5.69 -3.99 9.52
C PHE A 195 5.70 -5.48 9.88
N LEU A 196 4.53 -6.06 10.17
CA LEU A 196 4.39 -7.44 10.62
C LEU A 196 4.82 -8.46 9.55
N ASP A 197 4.64 -8.14 8.28
CA ASP A 197 5.05 -9.00 7.17
C ASP A 197 6.57 -9.20 7.11
N HIS A 198 7.37 -8.25 7.63
CA HIS A 198 8.82 -8.25 7.46
C HIS A 198 9.64 -8.28 8.75
N VAL A 199 9.05 -7.95 9.92
CA VAL A 199 9.77 -7.96 11.20
C VAL A 199 10.30 -9.36 11.55
N PRO A 200 11.52 -9.49 12.14
CA PRO A 200 12.15 -10.81 12.35
C PRO A 200 11.43 -11.74 13.33
N ASP A 201 10.76 -11.22 14.36
CA ASP A 201 9.98 -12.05 15.31
C ASP A 201 8.67 -12.53 14.67
N ARG A 202 8.79 -13.57 13.83
CA ARG A 202 7.68 -14.11 13.04
C ARG A 202 6.53 -14.61 13.92
N ARG A 203 6.85 -15.28 15.03
CA ARG A 203 5.83 -15.82 15.94
C ARG A 203 4.97 -14.72 16.54
N ARG A 204 5.60 -13.62 17.02
CA ARG A 204 4.87 -12.46 17.55
C ARG A 204 4.09 -11.77 16.45
N ALA A 205 4.68 -11.64 15.25
CA ALA A 205 4.04 -11.02 14.09
C ALA A 205 2.76 -11.76 13.68
N GLU A 206 2.80 -13.08 13.59
CA GLU A 206 1.62 -13.90 13.26
C GLU A 206 0.51 -13.73 14.32
N ALA A 207 0.84 -13.82 15.62
CA ALA A 207 -0.13 -13.62 16.67
C ALA A 207 -0.76 -12.20 16.67
N ALA A 208 0.05 -11.17 16.39
CA ALA A 208 -0.43 -9.79 16.29
C ALA A 208 -1.32 -9.60 15.04
N ALA A 209 -0.94 -10.19 13.90
CA ALA A 209 -1.72 -10.15 12.67
C ALA A 209 -3.08 -10.85 12.86
N ASP A 210 -3.13 -12.01 13.49
CA ASP A 210 -4.40 -12.71 13.79
C ASP A 210 -5.33 -11.83 14.62
N ARG A 211 -4.80 -11.14 15.65
CA ARG A 211 -5.57 -10.21 16.46
C ARG A 211 -6.09 -9.03 15.65
N LEU A 212 -5.24 -8.43 14.79
CA LEU A 212 -5.65 -7.34 13.89
C LEU A 212 -6.74 -7.78 12.92
N GLY A 213 -6.65 -8.98 12.37
CA GLY A 213 -7.69 -9.56 11.51
C GLY A 213 -9.02 -9.70 12.22
N GLY A 214 -9.00 -10.09 13.51
CA GLY A 214 -10.18 -10.07 14.38
C GLY A 214 -10.81 -8.69 14.50
N LEU A 215 -9.99 -7.66 14.79
CA LEU A 215 -10.44 -6.26 14.88
C LEU A 215 -11.02 -5.73 13.55
N VAL A 216 -10.38 -6.04 12.42
CA VAL A 216 -10.86 -5.65 11.09
C VAL A 216 -12.26 -6.20 10.82
N ARG A 217 -12.50 -7.48 11.15
CA ARG A 217 -13.81 -8.11 10.97
C ARG A 217 -14.85 -7.59 11.96
N GLU A 218 -14.51 -7.51 13.25
CA GLU A 218 -15.40 -7.03 14.31
C GLU A 218 -15.87 -5.60 14.06
N GLN A 219 -14.94 -4.72 13.66
CA GLN A 219 -15.22 -3.32 13.36
C GLN A 219 -15.75 -3.11 11.93
N ARG A 220 -15.91 -4.17 11.16
CA ARG A 220 -16.41 -4.17 9.77
C ARG A 220 -15.62 -3.22 8.85
N LEU A 221 -14.28 -3.24 8.95
CA LEU A 221 -13.38 -2.36 8.19
C LEU A 221 -12.99 -2.94 6.83
N VAL A 222 -13.65 -3.99 6.36
CA VAL A 222 -13.39 -4.65 5.09
C VAL A 222 -14.67 -5.05 4.39
N VAL A 223 -14.75 -4.82 3.09
CA VAL A 223 -15.79 -5.35 2.22
C VAL A 223 -15.44 -6.80 1.88
N LEU A 224 -16.17 -7.75 2.46
CA LEU A 224 -15.98 -9.18 2.22
C LEU A 224 -16.76 -9.68 1.00
N ASP A 225 -17.86 -9.02 0.70
CA ASP A 225 -18.71 -9.27 -0.47
C ASP A 225 -18.90 -7.97 -1.26
N PRO A 226 -18.24 -7.81 -2.42
CA PRO A 226 -18.38 -6.61 -3.26
C PRO A 226 -19.82 -6.32 -3.71
N ALA A 227 -20.71 -7.32 -3.70
CA ALA A 227 -22.13 -7.13 -4.01
C ALA A 227 -22.90 -6.50 -2.82
N ARG A 228 -22.30 -6.43 -1.64
CA ARG A 228 -22.89 -5.87 -0.41
C ARG A 228 -21.91 -4.96 0.32
N PRO A 229 -21.44 -3.86 -0.32
CA PRO A 229 -20.46 -2.96 0.29
C PRO A 229 -20.98 -2.27 1.56
N GLU A 230 -22.30 -2.16 1.73
CA GLU A 230 -22.96 -1.63 2.92
C GLU A 230 -22.76 -2.46 4.19
N ASP A 231 -22.33 -3.70 4.07
CA ASP A 231 -21.96 -4.54 5.21
C ASP A 231 -20.68 -4.04 5.89
N ALA A 232 -19.83 -3.31 5.16
CA ALA A 232 -18.66 -2.65 5.71
C ALA A 232 -19.01 -1.29 6.31
N ARG A 233 -18.24 -0.88 7.32
CA ARG A 233 -18.38 0.43 7.96
C ARG A 233 -17.43 1.43 7.31
N LEU A 234 -17.94 2.59 6.95
CA LEU A 234 -17.12 3.71 6.54
C LEU A 234 -16.25 4.17 7.72
N ALA A 235 -14.95 4.21 7.54
CA ALA A 235 -14.03 4.66 8.57
C ALA A 235 -14.16 6.18 8.80
N PRO A 236 -13.87 6.69 10.01
CA PRO A 236 -13.89 8.13 10.28
C PRO A 236 -12.99 8.90 9.34
N GLY A 237 -13.48 10.02 8.80
CA GLY A 237 -12.72 10.87 7.88
C GLY A 237 -12.77 10.46 6.40
N TYR A 238 -13.31 9.27 6.09
CA TYR A 238 -13.44 8.80 4.71
C TYR A 238 -14.57 9.47 3.94
N ALA A 239 -14.37 9.59 2.63
CA ALA A 239 -15.42 9.99 1.71
C ALA A 239 -16.45 8.87 1.51
N PRO A 240 -17.70 9.19 1.12
CA PRO A 240 -18.68 8.17 0.73
C PRO A 240 -18.10 7.25 -0.36
N GLY A 241 -18.14 5.93 -0.15
CA GLY A 241 -17.60 4.94 -1.06
C GLY A 241 -16.10 4.63 -0.90
N GLU A 242 -15.39 5.32 -0.02
CA GLU A 242 -14.01 5.01 0.34
C GLU A 242 -14.01 3.83 1.32
N LEU A 243 -14.03 2.61 0.77
CA LEU A 243 -14.05 1.37 1.52
C LEU A 243 -12.81 0.53 1.19
N HIS A 244 -12.36 -0.25 2.17
CA HIS A 244 -11.28 -1.20 1.96
C HIS A 244 -11.82 -2.58 1.64
N HIS A 245 -11.19 -3.24 0.70
CA HIS A 245 -11.52 -4.57 0.22
C HIS A 245 -10.50 -5.60 0.69
N VAL A 246 -10.78 -6.87 0.50
CA VAL A 246 -9.89 -7.97 0.86
C VAL A 246 -8.48 -7.80 0.28
N HIS A 247 -8.37 -7.36 -0.97
CA HIS A 247 -7.09 -7.15 -1.65
C HIS A 247 -6.25 -6.01 -1.06
N ASP A 248 -6.84 -5.05 -0.33
CA ASP A 248 -6.10 -3.99 0.34
C ASP A 248 -5.28 -4.50 1.54
N TYR A 249 -5.71 -5.62 2.16
CA TYR A 249 -5.02 -6.27 3.27
C TYR A 249 -4.22 -7.50 2.84
N ALA A 250 -4.56 -8.09 1.70
CA ALA A 250 -3.93 -9.29 1.15
C ALA A 250 -3.25 -8.99 -0.19
N LYS A 251 -2.33 -8.01 -0.21
CA LYS A 251 -1.67 -7.53 -1.44
C LYS A 251 -0.77 -8.58 -2.10
N ARG A 252 -0.21 -9.49 -1.32
CA ARG A 252 0.66 -10.59 -1.78
C ARG A 252 0.22 -11.90 -1.12
N PRO A 253 0.37 -13.07 -1.76
CA PRO A 253 0.04 -14.36 -1.14
C PRO A 253 0.80 -14.66 0.14
N THR A 254 1.97 -14.03 0.32
CA THR A 254 2.84 -14.18 1.48
C THR A 254 2.49 -13.24 2.63
N SER A 255 1.61 -12.26 2.42
CA SER A 255 1.18 -11.35 3.48
C SER A 255 0.38 -12.07 4.56
N LEU A 256 0.64 -11.74 5.83
CA LEU A 256 -0.11 -12.26 6.98
C LEU A 256 -1.60 -11.94 6.89
N GLY A 257 -1.97 -10.83 6.24
CA GLY A 257 -3.37 -10.47 6.00
C GLY A 257 -4.16 -11.49 5.16
N CYS A 258 -3.48 -12.35 4.38
CA CYS A 258 -4.15 -13.41 3.62
C CYS A 258 -4.85 -14.44 4.53
N SER A 259 -4.32 -14.71 5.72
CA SER A 259 -4.90 -15.64 6.68
C SER A 259 -6.25 -15.19 7.25
N TRP A 260 -6.57 -13.90 7.12
CA TRP A 260 -7.83 -13.32 7.62
C TRP A 260 -9.05 -13.71 6.80
N PHE A 261 -8.84 -14.20 5.58
CA PHE A 261 -9.88 -14.41 4.59
C PHE A 261 -9.95 -15.87 4.15
N SER A 262 -11.15 -16.37 3.96
CA SER A 262 -11.35 -17.65 3.27
C SER A 262 -10.92 -17.55 1.82
N GLY A 263 -10.59 -18.69 1.20
CA GLY A 263 -10.25 -18.73 -0.21
C GLY A 263 -11.33 -18.13 -1.13
N THR A 264 -12.61 -18.27 -0.73
CA THR A 264 -13.75 -17.68 -1.47
C THR A 264 -13.79 -16.15 -1.33
N GLU A 265 -13.57 -15.61 -0.13
CA GLU A 265 -13.52 -14.15 0.09
C GLU A 265 -12.34 -13.54 -0.67
N LEU A 266 -11.16 -14.17 -0.61
CA LEU A 266 -9.98 -13.71 -1.35
C LEU A 266 -10.22 -13.75 -2.86
N ALA A 267 -10.73 -14.87 -3.39
CA ALA A 267 -11.03 -14.99 -4.82
C ALA A 267 -12.01 -13.92 -5.29
N ARG A 268 -13.10 -13.69 -4.53
CA ARG A 268 -14.11 -12.68 -4.84
C ARG A 268 -13.56 -11.26 -4.79
N GLY A 269 -12.71 -10.94 -3.79
CA GLY A 269 -12.03 -9.65 -3.69
C GLY A 269 -11.08 -9.38 -4.85
N LEU A 270 -10.37 -10.41 -5.33
CA LEU A 270 -9.47 -10.31 -6.48
C LEU A 270 -10.24 -10.22 -7.81
N ASP A 271 -11.37 -10.94 -7.96
CA ASP A 271 -12.25 -10.81 -9.12
C ASP A 271 -12.79 -9.37 -9.21
N HIS A 272 -13.25 -8.84 -8.08
CA HIS A 272 -13.71 -7.46 -8.00
C HIS A 272 -12.59 -6.46 -8.36
N LEU A 273 -11.38 -6.63 -7.84
CA LEU A 273 -10.24 -5.78 -8.23
C LEU A 273 -10.03 -5.81 -9.74
N ALA A 274 -10.10 -7.00 -10.36
CA ALA A 274 -9.96 -7.12 -11.79
C ALA A 274 -11.08 -6.42 -12.57
N GLU A 275 -12.32 -6.45 -12.08
CA GLU A 275 -13.49 -5.79 -12.67
C GLU A 275 -13.48 -4.27 -12.54
N LEU A 276 -12.74 -3.71 -11.57
CA LEU A 276 -12.62 -2.27 -11.37
C LEU A 276 -11.79 -1.56 -12.44
N GLN A 277 -11.12 -2.27 -13.35
CA GLN A 277 -10.43 -1.63 -14.47
C GLN A 277 -11.42 -0.93 -15.38
N GLU A 278 -11.32 0.38 -15.50
CA GLU A 278 -12.21 1.22 -16.32
C GLU A 278 -11.88 1.12 -17.82
N GLU A 279 -12.75 1.69 -18.66
CA GLU A 279 -12.62 1.63 -20.13
C GLU A 279 -11.32 2.24 -20.65
N ASP A 280 -10.81 3.28 -19.99
CA ASP A 280 -9.54 3.94 -20.33
C ASP A 280 -8.29 3.17 -19.87
N GLY A 281 -8.46 2.05 -19.20
CA GLY A 281 -7.40 1.13 -18.78
C GLY A 281 -6.93 1.31 -17.34
N GLY A 282 -7.35 2.36 -16.62
CA GLY A 282 -6.96 2.63 -15.25
C GLY A 282 -7.88 2.04 -14.19
N TRP A 283 -7.44 2.09 -12.94
CA TRP A 283 -8.28 1.81 -11.78
C TRP A 283 -8.72 3.11 -11.11
N PRO A 284 -9.92 3.14 -10.50
CA PRO A 284 -10.45 4.33 -9.85
C PRO A 284 -9.69 4.67 -8.57
N VAL A 285 -9.50 5.96 -8.33
CA VAL A 285 -9.07 6.48 -7.04
C VAL A 285 -10.27 6.57 -6.11
N ARG A 286 -10.26 5.83 -5.00
CA ARG A 286 -11.42 5.71 -4.10
C ARG A 286 -11.51 6.78 -3.02
N TRP A 287 -10.39 7.47 -2.72
CA TRP A 287 -10.36 8.52 -1.70
C TRP A 287 -10.66 9.91 -2.29
N ARG A 288 -10.99 10.85 -1.39
CA ARG A 288 -11.27 12.23 -1.76
C ARG A 288 -10.05 12.88 -2.42
N GLN A 289 -10.29 13.64 -3.48
CA GLN A 289 -9.28 14.48 -4.11
C GLN A 289 -9.39 15.91 -3.56
N TRP A 290 -8.25 16.49 -3.17
CA TRP A 290 -8.20 17.85 -2.58
C TRP A 290 -7.84 18.95 -3.58
N ALA A 291 -7.22 18.59 -4.69
CA ALA A 291 -6.83 19.50 -5.76
C ALA A 291 -7.08 18.84 -7.14
N PRO A 292 -7.36 19.60 -8.19
CA PRO A 292 -7.70 19.05 -9.51
C PRO A 292 -6.64 18.14 -10.12
N GLY A 293 -5.34 18.41 -9.85
CA GLY A 293 -4.22 17.60 -10.39
C GLY A 293 -3.99 16.28 -9.65
N THR A 294 -4.44 16.14 -8.41
CA THR A 294 -4.12 14.97 -7.58
C THR A 294 -4.72 13.66 -8.12
N HIS A 295 -5.87 13.73 -8.79
CA HIS A 295 -6.47 12.57 -9.45
C HIS A 295 -5.57 12.01 -10.56
N LEU A 296 -5.00 12.89 -11.40
CA LEU A 296 -4.12 12.50 -12.50
C LEU A 296 -2.82 11.88 -11.99
N GLU A 297 -2.32 12.31 -10.84
CA GLU A 297 -1.11 11.77 -10.22
C GLU A 297 -1.37 10.46 -9.46
N ALA A 298 -2.48 10.38 -8.75
CA ALA A 298 -2.83 9.21 -7.95
C ALA A 298 -3.27 8.01 -8.80
N ARG A 299 -3.99 8.25 -9.89
CA ARG A 299 -4.58 7.19 -10.69
C ARG A 299 -3.58 6.23 -11.33
N PRO A 300 -2.45 6.68 -11.91
CA PRO A 300 -1.39 5.78 -12.35
C PRO A 300 -0.77 4.94 -11.22
N VAL A 301 -0.62 5.52 -10.02
CA VAL A 301 -0.11 4.79 -8.85
C VAL A 301 -1.04 3.65 -8.46
N VAL A 302 -2.34 3.93 -8.33
CA VAL A 302 -3.37 2.90 -8.04
C VAL A 302 -3.42 1.84 -9.14
N THR A 303 -3.24 2.24 -10.39
CA THR A 303 -3.21 1.32 -11.54
C THR A 303 -2.03 0.35 -11.47
N LEU A 304 -0.84 0.85 -11.17
CA LEU A 304 0.35 0.02 -10.95
C LEU A 304 0.15 -0.95 -9.79
N GLU A 305 -0.39 -0.46 -8.67
CA GLU A 305 -0.65 -1.29 -7.49
C GLU A 305 -1.66 -2.40 -7.78
N ALA A 306 -2.76 -2.10 -8.46
CA ALA A 306 -3.75 -3.10 -8.85
C ALA A 306 -3.15 -4.20 -9.73
N LEU A 307 -2.35 -3.83 -10.74
CA LEU A 307 -1.65 -4.79 -11.58
C LEU A 307 -0.66 -5.66 -10.79
N LEU A 308 0.07 -5.08 -9.83
CA LEU A 308 1.00 -5.81 -8.96
C LEU A 308 0.26 -6.84 -8.10
N ILE A 309 -0.86 -6.46 -7.50
CA ILE A 309 -1.70 -7.37 -6.71
C ILE A 309 -2.22 -8.51 -7.58
N LEU A 310 -2.80 -8.20 -8.74
CA LEU A 310 -3.34 -9.21 -9.66
C LEU A 310 -2.24 -10.17 -10.15
N ARG A 311 -1.04 -9.66 -10.45
CA ARG A 311 0.13 -10.47 -10.84
C ARG A 311 0.59 -11.39 -9.72
N ALA A 312 0.60 -10.91 -8.49
CA ALA A 312 1.06 -11.69 -7.35
C ALA A 312 0.12 -12.87 -7.01
N HIS A 313 -1.16 -12.74 -7.30
CA HIS A 313 -2.19 -13.75 -7.02
C HIS A 313 -2.63 -14.60 -8.24
N GLY A 314 -2.11 -14.31 -9.41
CA GLY A 314 -2.55 -14.95 -10.64
C GLY A 314 -1.71 -15.94 -11.25
#